data_3ea39b5bccba850145183a6a2a6437b4
#
_entry.id   3ea39b5bccba850145183a6a2a6437b4
#
_cell.length_a   1.000
_cell.length_b   1.000
_cell.length_c   1.000
_cell.angle_alpha   90.00
_cell.angle_beta   90.00
_cell.angle_gamma   90.00
#
_symmetry.space_group_name_H-M   'P 1'
#
loop_
_entity.id
_entity.type
_entity.pdbx_description
1 polymer ?
#
loop_
_entity_poly.entity_id
_entity_poly.type
_entity_poly.pdbx_seq_one_letter_code
_entity_poly.pdbx_strand_id
1 'polypeptide(L)'
;INVPATLIVGCVPANLFGGPLSMTQDQLDYLSVDLTDTVLTTQQEAQASLTGDWFDLPGGKLGWAVGVGYGNTDFEYQPDSAKQQDAVTGNTGAGTKGSLVSNSVFGEVLAPLYDNGTQSLDMRASVRWDDYDAFDAETTYAFGVEFSVMKDLKLRATYGTVFRVPTIDNLFGGI
;
A
#
# COMPACT_ATOMS: atom_id res chain seq x y z
N ILE A 1 -1.43 38.49 34.62
CA ILE A 1 -0.24 39.28 34.27
C ILE A 1 -0.63 40.02 33.01
N ASN A 2 -0.88 41.34 33.12
CA ASN A 2 -1.28 42.18 32.00
C ASN A 2 0.02 42.65 31.31
N VAL A 3 0.49 41.86 30.32
CA VAL A 3 1.62 42.29 29.46
C VAL A 3 1.05 43.26 28.43
N PRO A 4 1.46 44.55 28.43
CA PRO A 4 0.95 45.47 27.43
C PRO A 4 1.34 45.01 26.04
N ALA A 5 0.36 44.97 25.10
CA ALA A 5 0.51 44.53 23.70
C ALA A 5 1.62 45.27 22.92
N THR A 6 2.13 46.38 23.47
CA THR A 6 3.24 47.15 22.89
C THR A 6 4.63 46.52 23.10
N LEU A 7 4.75 45.45 23.89
CA LEU A 7 6.04 44.79 24.19
C LEU A 7 6.41 43.67 23.23
N ILE A 8 5.47 43.19 22.38
CA ILE A 8 5.73 42.13 21.38
C ILE A 8 5.48 42.75 20.03
N VAL A 9 6.55 43.03 19.31
CA VAL A 9 6.47 43.60 17.94
C VAL A 9 5.70 42.61 17.05
N GLY A 10 4.64 43.09 16.40
CA GLY A 10 3.80 42.31 15.51
C GLY A 10 2.66 41.55 16.20
N CYS A 11 2.50 41.60 17.52
CA CYS A 11 1.40 40.97 18.21
C CYS A 11 0.05 41.60 17.87
N VAL A 12 -0.89 40.81 17.40
CA VAL A 12 -2.27 41.19 17.10
C VAL A 12 -3.17 40.62 18.20
N PRO A 13 -3.76 41.45 19.10
CA PRO A 13 -4.60 40.96 20.18
C PRO A 13 -5.86 40.29 19.63
N ALA A 14 -6.18 39.06 20.11
CA ALA A 14 -7.35 38.32 19.72
C ALA A 14 -8.43 38.36 20.82
N ASN A 15 -9.69 38.59 20.44
CA ASN A 15 -10.82 38.47 21.34
C ASN A 15 -11.36 37.04 21.34
N LEU A 16 -10.91 36.23 22.29
CA LEU A 16 -11.32 34.83 22.43
C LEU A 16 -12.77 34.64 22.92
N PHE A 17 -13.42 35.69 23.41
CA PHE A 17 -14.76 35.67 23.97
C PHE A 17 -15.83 36.28 23.06
N GLY A 18 -15.45 36.68 21.85
CA GLY A 18 -16.35 37.38 20.92
C GLY A 18 -17.36 36.49 20.17
N GLY A 19 -17.34 35.18 20.39
CA GLY A 19 -18.20 34.23 19.68
C GLY A 19 -17.67 33.85 18.27
N PRO A 20 -18.42 33.03 17.52
CA PRO A 20 -18.03 32.63 16.18
C PRO A 20 -17.83 33.84 15.25
N LEU A 21 -16.79 33.82 14.42
CA LEU A 21 -16.44 34.86 13.45
C LEU A 21 -16.03 36.23 14.07
N SER A 22 -15.67 36.26 15.34
CA SER A 22 -15.20 37.51 16.00
C SER A 22 -13.74 37.85 15.71
N MET A 23 -12.99 36.91 15.11
CA MET A 23 -11.59 37.15 14.74
C MET A 23 -11.51 37.90 13.41
N THR A 24 -10.67 38.91 13.37
CA THR A 24 -10.37 39.65 12.12
C THR A 24 -9.37 38.87 11.26
N GLN A 25 -9.25 39.22 9.99
CA GLN A 25 -8.28 38.61 9.09
C GLN A 25 -6.84 38.80 9.60
N ASP A 26 -6.48 39.98 10.09
CA ASP A 26 -5.15 40.26 10.64
C ASP A 26 -4.82 39.36 11.85
N GLN A 27 -5.83 38.96 12.65
CA GLN A 27 -5.68 38.06 13.76
C GLN A 27 -5.48 36.61 13.28
N LEU A 28 -6.21 36.22 12.24
CA LEU A 28 -6.05 34.89 11.61
C LEU A 28 -4.67 34.79 10.95
N ASP A 29 -4.24 35.77 10.22
CA ASP A 29 -2.93 35.81 9.54
C ASP A 29 -1.76 35.75 10.56
N TYR A 30 -1.95 36.37 11.74
CA TYR A 30 -0.96 36.30 12.82
C TYR A 30 -0.90 34.91 13.48
N LEU A 31 -2.04 34.22 13.59
CA LEU A 31 -2.16 32.93 14.29
C LEU A 31 -1.97 31.70 13.40
N SER A 32 -2.03 31.89 12.09
CA SER A 32 -1.92 30.80 11.12
C SER A 32 -0.66 30.94 10.27
N VAL A 33 -0.15 29.79 9.85
CA VAL A 33 0.95 29.67 8.92
C VAL A 33 0.65 28.54 7.95
N ASP A 34 0.96 28.76 6.67
CA ASP A 34 0.87 27.69 5.68
C ASP A 34 2.03 26.71 5.88
N LEU A 35 1.70 25.44 5.98
CA LEU A 35 2.66 24.36 6.15
C LEU A 35 2.75 23.56 4.85
N THR A 36 3.97 23.23 4.45
CA THR A 36 4.22 22.42 3.26
C THR A 36 5.01 21.16 3.63
N ASP A 37 4.30 20.03 3.65
CA ASP A 37 4.95 18.73 3.79
C ASP A 37 5.30 18.18 2.42
N THR A 38 6.44 17.53 2.30
CA THR A 38 6.87 16.89 1.07
C THR A 38 6.88 15.36 1.26
N VAL A 39 6.25 14.65 0.33
CA VAL A 39 6.29 13.19 0.25
C VAL A 39 6.85 12.80 -1.10
N LEU A 40 7.90 12.01 -1.09
CA LEU A 40 8.49 11.42 -2.30
C LEU A 40 8.45 9.90 -2.18
N THR A 41 7.82 9.25 -3.14
CA THR A 41 7.86 7.78 -3.27
C THR A 41 8.42 7.44 -4.63
N THR A 42 9.50 6.66 -4.65
CA THR A 42 10.09 6.12 -5.88
C THR A 42 9.94 4.62 -5.87
N GLN A 43 9.31 4.07 -6.91
CA GLN A 43 9.09 2.64 -7.04
C GLN A 43 9.73 2.14 -8.33
N GLN A 44 10.48 1.05 -8.22
CA GLN A 44 11.11 0.35 -9.33
C GLN A 44 10.68 -1.12 -9.27
N GLU A 45 10.16 -1.63 -10.38
CA GLU A 45 9.72 -3.01 -10.49
C GLU A 45 10.25 -3.64 -11.78
N ALA A 46 10.66 -4.89 -11.67
CA ALA A 46 11.02 -5.73 -12.79
C ALA A 46 10.44 -7.14 -12.58
N GLN A 47 9.81 -7.69 -13.61
CA GLN A 47 9.24 -9.03 -13.57
C GLN A 47 9.55 -9.75 -14.87
N ALA A 48 9.88 -11.03 -14.76
CA ALA A 48 9.98 -11.94 -15.89
C ALA A 48 9.15 -13.19 -15.64
N SER A 49 8.43 -13.66 -16.65
CA SER A 49 7.63 -14.87 -16.55
C SER A 49 7.71 -15.70 -17.82
N LEU A 50 7.57 -17.00 -17.65
CA LEU A 50 7.46 -17.98 -18.71
C LEU A 50 6.14 -18.74 -18.52
N THR A 51 5.44 -18.96 -19.61
CA THR A 51 4.20 -19.73 -19.66
C THR A 51 4.27 -20.80 -20.73
N GLY A 52 3.55 -21.87 -20.54
CA GLY A 52 3.49 -22.92 -21.53
C GLY A 52 2.43 -23.96 -21.21
N ASP A 53 2.28 -24.90 -22.13
CA ASP A 53 1.42 -26.04 -21.95
C ASP A 53 2.28 -27.29 -21.85
N TRP A 54 1.82 -28.26 -21.02
CA TRP A 54 2.46 -29.58 -20.95
C TRP A 54 1.66 -30.61 -21.74
N PHE A 55 1.09 -31.56 -21.04
CA PHE A 55 0.37 -32.69 -21.62
C PHE A 55 -1.13 -32.45 -21.67
N ASP A 56 -1.80 -33.23 -22.52
CA ASP A 56 -3.25 -33.15 -22.65
C ASP A 56 -3.95 -33.89 -21.50
N LEU A 57 -4.93 -33.19 -20.92
CA LEU A 57 -5.91 -33.72 -19.98
C LEU A 57 -7.26 -33.87 -20.67
N PRO A 58 -8.23 -34.59 -20.08
CA PRO A 58 -9.54 -34.77 -20.70
C PRO A 58 -10.31 -33.47 -20.98
N GLY A 59 -10.00 -32.38 -20.29
CA GLY A 59 -10.61 -31.07 -20.50
C GLY A 59 -9.78 -30.11 -21.33
N GLY A 60 -8.54 -30.47 -21.70
CA GLY A 60 -7.63 -29.60 -22.45
C GLY A 60 -6.20 -29.73 -21.98
N LYS A 61 -5.33 -28.82 -22.39
CA LYS A 61 -3.92 -28.86 -22.02
C LYS A 61 -3.69 -28.33 -20.60
N LEU A 62 -2.79 -29.00 -19.88
CA LEU A 62 -2.32 -28.51 -18.59
C LEU A 62 -1.43 -27.28 -18.86
N GLY A 63 -1.94 -26.08 -18.49
CA GLY A 63 -1.21 -24.84 -18.56
C GLY A 63 -0.36 -24.61 -17.32
N TRP A 64 0.80 -23.97 -17.50
CA TRP A 64 1.67 -23.58 -16.40
C TRP A 64 2.25 -22.17 -16.63
N ALA A 65 2.55 -21.51 -15.52
CA ALA A 65 3.29 -20.26 -15.48
C ALA A 65 4.32 -20.31 -14.36
N VAL A 66 5.51 -19.77 -14.59
CA VAL A 66 6.53 -19.52 -13.57
C VAL A 66 7.11 -18.14 -13.78
N GLY A 67 7.51 -17.48 -12.70
CA GLY A 67 8.12 -16.17 -12.84
C GLY A 67 8.90 -15.74 -11.63
N VAL A 68 9.66 -14.68 -11.84
CA VAL A 68 10.46 -14.00 -10.83
C VAL A 68 10.15 -12.51 -10.86
N GLY A 69 10.24 -11.87 -9.73
CA GLY A 69 10.02 -10.43 -9.60
C GLY A 69 11.05 -9.80 -8.68
N TYR A 70 11.35 -8.54 -8.94
CA TYR A 70 12.14 -7.66 -8.11
C TYR A 70 11.38 -6.36 -7.92
N GLY A 71 11.35 -5.86 -6.71
CA GLY A 71 10.76 -4.56 -6.37
C GLY A 71 11.70 -3.79 -5.45
N ASN A 72 11.78 -2.47 -5.64
CA ASN A 72 12.39 -1.54 -4.71
C ASN A 72 11.46 -0.34 -4.56
N THR A 73 11.12 -0.01 -3.32
CA THR A 73 10.31 1.16 -2.99
C THR A 73 11.09 2.03 -2.01
N ASP A 74 11.44 3.24 -2.44
CA ASP A 74 12.02 4.27 -1.60
C ASP A 74 10.91 5.25 -1.19
N PHE A 75 10.90 5.61 0.09
CA PHE A 75 9.93 6.55 0.65
C PHE A 75 10.65 7.59 1.48
N GLU A 76 10.29 8.86 1.27
CA GLU A 76 10.79 9.98 2.05
C GLU A 76 9.62 10.92 2.35
N TYR A 77 9.36 11.13 3.64
CA TYR A 77 8.45 12.14 4.14
C TYR A 77 9.24 13.20 4.88
N GLN A 78 9.13 14.43 4.43
CA GLN A 78 9.76 15.59 5.05
C GLN A 78 8.67 16.56 5.48
N PRO A 79 8.38 16.68 6.78
CA PRO A 79 7.45 17.67 7.31
C PRO A 79 8.04 19.07 7.18
N ASP A 80 7.16 20.05 7.16
CA ASP A 80 7.53 21.47 7.18
C ASP A 80 8.48 21.81 8.34
N SER A 81 9.37 22.75 8.10
CA SER A 81 10.36 23.16 9.10
C SER A 81 9.74 23.70 10.39
N ALA A 82 8.56 24.33 10.31
CA ALA A 82 7.85 24.81 11.49
C ALA A 82 7.29 23.66 12.34
N LYS A 83 6.91 22.52 11.72
CA LYS A 83 6.55 21.30 12.44
C LYS A 83 7.75 20.65 13.12
N GLN A 84 8.89 20.60 12.43
CA GLN A 84 10.13 20.03 12.95
C GLN A 84 10.70 20.79 14.14
N GLN A 85 10.42 22.08 14.22
CA GLN A 85 10.89 22.98 15.30
C GLN A 85 9.85 23.19 16.42
N ASP A 86 8.75 22.43 16.40
CA ASP A 86 7.64 22.59 17.37
C ASP A 86 7.08 24.02 17.41
N ALA A 87 7.20 24.74 16.29
CA ALA A 87 6.76 26.15 16.20
C ALA A 87 5.25 26.28 15.92
N VAL A 88 4.55 25.16 15.71
CA VAL A 88 3.11 25.12 15.44
C VAL A 88 2.40 24.18 16.40
N THR A 89 1.13 24.48 16.70
CA THR A 89 0.27 23.59 17.48
C THR A 89 -0.38 22.56 16.54
N GLY A 90 -0.34 21.28 16.88
CA GLY A 90 -0.92 20.19 16.10
C GLY A 90 0.06 19.03 15.94
N ASN A 91 -0.06 18.27 14.87
CA ASN A 91 0.85 17.16 14.59
C ASN A 91 2.27 17.69 14.29
N THR A 92 3.09 17.67 15.30
CA THR A 92 4.54 17.77 15.14
C THR A 92 4.99 16.43 14.57
N GLY A 93 5.67 16.41 13.46
CA GLY A 93 6.07 15.20 12.77
C GLY A 93 7.58 15.10 12.62
N ALA A 94 8.14 13.94 12.95
CA ALA A 94 9.48 13.60 12.51
C ALA A 94 9.44 13.20 11.04
N GLY A 95 10.49 13.55 10.29
CA GLY A 95 10.65 13.03 8.93
C GLY A 95 10.83 11.52 8.95
N THR A 96 10.26 10.83 7.98
CA THR A 96 10.40 9.40 7.79
C THR A 96 11.14 9.13 6.49
N LYS A 97 12.14 8.27 6.52
CA LYS A 97 12.85 7.82 5.33
C LYS A 97 13.16 6.34 5.45
N GLY A 98 12.89 5.60 4.39
CA GLY A 98 13.19 4.17 4.34
C GLY A 98 13.07 3.62 2.94
N SER A 99 13.58 2.42 2.77
CA SER A 99 13.46 1.63 1.55
C SER A 99 13.00 0.21 1.89
N LEU A 100 12.34 -0.42 0.95
CA LEU A 100 11.94 -1.81 1.03
C LEU A 100 12.25 -2.49 -0.30
N VAL A 101 13.16 -3.47 -0.24
CA VAL A 101 13.50 -4.32 -1.37
C VAL A 101 12.77 -5.65 -1.25
N SER A 102 12.21 -6.12 -2.35
CA SER A 102 11.53 -7.42 -2.42
C SER A 102 12.02 -8.23 -3.61
N ASN A 103 12.18 -9.53 -3.39
CA ASN A 103 12.42 -10.52 -4.43
C ASN A 103 11.31 -11.55 -4.38
N SER A 104 10.80 -11.98 -5.51
CA SER A 104 9.71 -12.94 -5.55
C SER A 104 9.93 -14.03 -6.58
N VAL A 105 9.43 -15.22 -6.26
CA VAL A 105 9.32 -16.35 -7.17
C VAL A 105 7.90 -16.88 -7.10
N PHE A 106 7.29 -17.12 -8.23
CA PHE A 106 5.93 -17.65 -8.27
C PHE A 106 5.76 -18.73 -9.33
N GLY A 107 4.78 -19.59 -9.09
CA GLY A 107 4.36 -20.61 -10.02
C GLY A 107 2.86 -20.80 -9.98
N GLU A 108 2.26 -21.11 -11.12
CA GLU A 108 0.84 -21.38 -11.29
C GLU A 108 0.62 -22.55 -12.25
N VAL A 109 -0.40 -23.34 -11.96
CA VAL A 109 -0.85 -24.43 -12.81
C VAL A 109 -2.35 -24.32 -13.01
N LEU A 110 -2.80 -24.49 -14.26
CA LEU A 110 -4.19 -24.61 -14.67
C LEU A 110 -4.41 -26.00 -15.27
N ALA A 111 -5.25 -26.80 -14.62
CA ALA A 111 -5.56 -28.14 -15.04
C ALA A 111 -7.04 -28.25 -15.47
N PRO A 112 -7.36 -28.24 -16.76
CA PRO A 112 -8.68 -28.54 -17.27
C PRO A 112 -8.92 -30.06 -17.20
N LEU A 113 -9.57 -30.50 -16.12
CA LEU A 113 -9.69 -31.94 -15.81
C LEU A 113 -10.74 -32.64 -16.66
N TYR A 114 -11.77 -31.90 -17.08
CA TYR A 114 -12.88 -32.47 -17.82
C TYR A 114 -13.59 -31.40 -18.65
N ASP A 115 -13.96 -31.75 -19.88
CA ASP A 115 -14.85 -30.96 -20.74
C ASP A 115 -15.58 -31.87 -21.71
N ASN A 116 -16.90 -31.80 -21.75
CA ASN A 116 -17.75 -32.52 -22.70
C ASN A 116 -18.57 -31.57 -23.60
N GLY A 117 -18.23 -30.29 -23.66
CA GLY A 117 -18.92 -29.24 -24.43
C GLY A 117 -20.16 -28.68 -23.72
N THR A 118 -20.64 -29.28 -22.62
CA THR A 118 -21.74 -28.78 -21.79
C THR A 118 -21.27 -28.54 -20.36
N GLN A 119 -20.50 -29.47 -19.83
CA GLN A 119 -19.92 -29.43 -18.48
C GLN A 119 -18.40 -29.32 -18.58
N SER A 120 -17.78 -28.51 -17.74
CA SER A 120 -16.34 -28.45 -17.60
C SER A 120 -15.92 -28.40 -16.15
N LEU A 121 -14.75 -28.97 -15.85
CA LEU A 121 -14.12 -28.92 -14.53
C LEU A 121 -12.67 -28.46 -14.69
N ASP A 122 -12.38 -27.29 -14.12
CA ASP A 122 -11.06 -26.71 -14.12
C ASP A 122 -10.55 -26.57 -12.69
N MET A 123 -9.27 -26.89 -12.49
CA MET A 123 -8.56 -26.68 -11.25
C MET A 123 -7.39 -25.73 -11.48
N ARG A 124 -7.15 -24.87 -10.50
CA ARG A 124 -6.03 -23.92 -10.50
C ARG A 124 -5.30 -23.99 -9.17
N ALA A 125 -3.98 -24.01 -9.21
CA ALA A 125 -3.13 -23.92 -8.05
C ALA A 125 -2.01 -22.91 -8.30
N SER A 126 -1.69 -22.09 -7.30
CA SER A 126 -0.58 -21.15 -7.37
C SER A 126 0.16 -21.09 -6.04
N VAL A 127 1.44 -20.83 -6.12
CA VAL A 127 2.32 -20.57 -4.98
C VAL A 127 3.21 -19.37 -5.30
N ARG A 128 3.45 -18.54 -4.31
CA ARG A 128 4.36 -17.41 -4.40
C ARG A 128 5.19 -17.33 -3.12
N TRP A 129 6.48 -17.16 -3.29
CA TRP A 129 7.43 -16.88 -2.23
C TRP A 129 7.98 -15.47 -2.44
N ASP A 130 7.90 -14.65 -1.39
CA ASP A 130 8.39 -13.27 -1.37
C ASP A 130 9.41 -13.13 -0.25
N ASP A 131 10.58 -12.59 -0.57
CA ASP A 131 11.68 -12.30 0.34
C ASP A 131 11.88 -10.79 0.42
N TYR A 132 12.04 -10.27 1.63
CA TYR A 132 12.13 -8.85 1.93
C TYR A 132 13.38 -8.56 2.74
N ASP A 133 14.01 -7.42 2.51
CA ASP A 133 15.19 -6.99 3.25
C ASP A 133 14.90 -6.53 4.69
N ALA A 134 13.64 -6.19 5.00
CA ALA A 134 13.24 -5.61 6.27
C ALA A 134 12.57 -6.60 7.24
N PHE A 135 12.16 -7.78 6.79
CA PHE A 135 11.48 -8.82 7.60
C PHE A 135 11.59 -10.19 6.92
N ASP A 136 11.15 -11.24 7.62
CA ASP A 136 11.27 -12.62 7.16
C ASP A 136 10.45 -12.87 5.88
N ALA A 137 10.97 -13.80 5.07
CA ALA A 137 10.32 -14.21 3.82
C ALA A 137 8.97 -14.88 4.08
N GLU A 138 8.02 -14.65 3.18
CA GLU A 138 6.66 -15.15 3.28
C GLU A 138 6.28 -16.00 2.08
N THR A 139 5.45 -17.02 2.34
CA THR A 139 4.92 -17.89 1.29
C THR A 139 3.41 -17.83 1.28
N THR A 140 2.85 -17.53 0.14
CA THR A 140 1.40 -17.56 -0.10
C THR A 140 1.05 -18.61 -1.15
N TYR A 141 -0.14 -19.19 -1.00
CA TYR A 141 -0.65 -20.14 -1.97
C TYR A 141 -2.16 -19.98 -2.16
N ALA A 142 -2.64 -20.37 -3.31
CA ALA A 142 -4.06 -20.42 -3.60
C ALA A 142 -4.40 -21.68 -4.38
N PHE A 143 -5.61 -22.16 -4.16
CA PHE A 143 -6.20 -23.29 -4.84
C PHE A 143 -7.63 -22.93 -5.22
N GLY A 144 -8.01 -23.20 -6.46
CA GLY A 144 -9.33 -22.90 -6.99
C GLY A 144 -9.90 -24.06 -7.79
N VAL A 145 -11.21 -24.24 -7.71
CA VAL A 145 -11.98 -25.17 -8.53
C VAL A 145 -13.11 -24.41 -9.18
N GLU A 146 -13.30 -24.63 -10.46
CA GLU A 146 -14.41 -24.10 -11.24
C GLU A 146 -15.13 -25.24 -11.92
N PHE A 147 -16.41 -25.38 -11.67
CA PHE A 147 -17.26 -26.40 -12.28
C PHE A 147 -18.43 -25.73 -13.02
N SER A 148 -18.42 -25.81 -14.33
CA SER A 148 -19.54 -25.44 -15.18
C SER A 148 -20.51 -26.62 -15.27
N VAL A 149 -21.65 -26.51 -14.61
CA VAL A 149 -22.70 -27.55 -14.57
C VAL A 149 -23.49 -27.56 -15.88
N MET A 150 -23.77 -26.39 -16.39
CA MET A 150 -24.44 -26.13 -17.66
C MET A 150 -24.09 -24.73 -18.13
N LYS A 151 -24.49 -24.34 -19.36
CA LYS A 151 -24.15 -23.05 -19.97
C LYS A 151 -24.41 -21.84 -19.07
N ASP A 152 -25.46 -21.90 -18.27
CA ASP A 152 -25.91 -20.76 -17.45
C ASP A 152 -25.61 -20.92 -15.96
N LEU A 153 -24.97 -22.03 -15.54
CA LEU A 153 -24.62 -22.29 -14.15
C LEU A 153 -23.18 -22.73 -13.98
N LYS A 154 -22.43 -21.88 -13.26
CA LYS A 154 -21.03 -22.12 -12.93
C LYS A 154 -20.85 -22.01 -11.40
N LEU A 155 -20.22 -23.01 -10.81
CA LEU A 155 -19.85 -23.06 -9.41
C LEU A 155 -18.34 -22.80 -9.30
N ARG A 156 -17.95 -21.96 -8.34
CA ARG A 156 -16.54 -21.66 -8.08
C ARG A 156 -16.26 -21.70 -6.59
N ALA A 157 -15.14 -22.34 -6.24
CA ALA A 157 -14.61 -22.32 -4.88
C ALA A 157 -13.11 -21.97 -4.94
N THR A 158 -12.67 -21.14 -4.01
CA THR A 158 -11.25 -20.74 -3.91
C THR A 158 -10.84 -20.75 -2.45
N TYR A 159 -9.67 -21.31 -2.16
CA TYR A 159 -9.01 -21.26 -0.86
C TYR A 159 -7.58 -20.74 -1.06
N GLY A 160 -7.11 -19.88 -0.16
CA GLY A 160 -5.74 -19.40 -0.24
C GLY A 160 -5.33 -18.65 1.01
N THR A 161 -4.03 -18.43 1.14
CA THR A 161 -3.43 -17.57 2.16
C THR A 161 -3.16 -16.20 1.59
N VAL A 162 -3.21 -15.18 2.45
CA VAL A 162 -2.88 -13.82 2.12
C VAL A 162 -1.88 -13.29 3.14
N PHE A 163 -1.01 -12.43 2.67
CA PHE A 163 -0.03 -11.74 3.47
C PHE A 163 -0.12 -10.25 3.20
N ARG A 164 0.08 -9.43 4.23
CA ARG A 164 0.12 -7.98 4.08
C ARG A 164 1.50 -7.45 4.41
N VAL A 165 2.14 -6.87 3.42
CA VAL A 165 3.42 -6.16 3.59
C VAL A 165 3.20 -4.96 4.50
N PRO A 166 3.99 -4.77 5.58
CA PRO A 166 4.00 -3.54 6.35
C PRO A 166 4.37 -2.35 5.45
N THR A 167 3.76 -1.20 5.70
CA THR A 167 4.16 0.02 4.98
C THR A 167 5.52 0.50 5.47
N ILE A 168 6.26 1.24 4.63
CA ILE A 168 7.56 1.82 5.03
C ILE A 168 7.40 2.72 6.26
N ASP A 169 6.28 3.42 6.36
CA ASP A 169 5.95 4.21 7.55
C ASP A 169 5.77 3.35 8.82
N ASN A 170 5.23 2.14 8.70
CA ASN A 170 5.16 1.20 9.82
C ASN A 170 6.51 0.63 10.22
N LEU A 171 7.46 0.53 9.29
CA LEU A 171 8.79 -0.04 9.52
C LEU A 171 9.78 1.01 10.04
N PHE A 172 9.70 2.23 9.53
CA PHE A 172 10.70 3.29 9.74
C PHE A 172 10.10 4.58 10.30
N GLY A 173 8.78 4.69 10.43
CA GLY A 173 8.12 5.86 11.01
C GLY A 173 8.57 6.08 12.44
N GLY A 174 9.07 7.29 12.74
CA GLY A 174 9.39 7.71 14.10
C GLY A 174 8.11 7.84 14.93
N ILE A 175 8.20 7.41 16.20
CA ILE A 175 7.17 7.65 17.23
C ILE A 175 7.32 9.08 17.73
#